data_c784a9812cb31d29107df49c66f0e6af
#
_entry.id   c784a9812cb31d29107df49c66f0e6af
#
_cell.length_a   1.000
_cell.length_b   1.000
_cell.length_c   1.000
_cell.angle_alpha   90.00
_cell.angle_beta   90.00
_cell.angle_gamma   90.00
#
_symmetry.space_group_name_H-M   'P 1'
#
loop_
_entity.id
_entity.type
_entity.pdbx_description
1 polymer ?
#
loop_
_entity_poly.entity_id
_entity_poly.type
_entity_poly.pdbx_seq_one_letter_code
_entity_poly.pdbx_strand_id
1 'polypeptide(L)'
;EIEINRNNRGHFNVIHNQTGSKADFYPSRSHPFFDWAFKNRRKVKFEDRSLMLCPPEYVILWKLEFFREGGAEKHVQDIVGVLRVTGEELDTSMLTGAINKLNLDKQWATVQERLNSNP
;
A
#
# COMPACT_ATOMS: atom_id res chain seq x y z
N GLU A 1 4.80 -3.04 22.45
CA GLU A 1 4.92 -4.36 21.84
C GLU A 1 4.27 -4.40 20.48
N ILE A 2 4.76 -5.30 19.65
CA ILE A 2 4.24 -5.51 18.31
C ILE A 2 3.73 -6.94 18.24
N GLU A 3 2.47 -7.08 17.87
CA GLU A 3 1.86 -8.38 17.64
C GLU A 3 1.67 -8.60 16.16
N ILE A 4 1.91 -9.84 15.71
CA ILE A 4 1.74 -10.22 14.33
C ILE A 4 0.66 -11.29 14.24
N ASN A 5 -0.42 -10.98 13.51
CA ASN A 5 -1.51 -11.91 13.26
C ASN A 5 -1.44 -12.37 11.82
N ARG A 6 -1.39 -13.68 11.61
CA ARG A 6 -1.34 -14.28 10.28
C ARG A 6 -2.65 -14.98 9.99
N ASN A 7 -3.05 -14.95 8.73
CA ASN A 7 -4.14 -15.77 8.25
C ASN A 7 -3.66 -16.71 7.14
N ASN A 8 -4.53 -17.62 6.70
CA ASN A 8 -4.20 -18.64 5.72
C ASN A 8 -3.94 -18.11 4.31
N ARG A 9 -4.16 -16.81 4.07
CA ARG A 9 -3.98 -16.18 2.76
C ARG A 9 -2.68 -15.39 2.66
N GLY A 10 -1.80 -15.54 3.65
CA GLY A 10 -0.55 -14.79 3.67
C GLY A 10 -0.70 -13.35 4.12
N HIS A 11 -1.90 -12.95 4.51
CA HIS A 11 -2.15 -11.62 5.06
C HIS A 11 -1.85 -11.63 6.56
N PHE A 12 -1.18 -10.60 7.04
CA PHE A 12 -1.00 -10.43 8.47
C PHE A 12 -0.99 -8.96 8.85
N ASN A 13 -1.41 -8.71 10.08
CA ASN A 13 -1.44 -7.38 10.67
C ASN A 13 -0.33 -7.25 11.70
N VAL A 14 0.31 -6.09 11.72
CA VAL A 14 1.24 -5.74 12.78
C VAL A 14 0.58 -4.65 13.61
N ILE A 15 0.41 -4.91 14.90
CA ILE A 15 -0.27 -4.00 15.83
C ILE A 15 0.72 -3.56 16.90
N HIS A 16 0.85 -2.25 17.10
CA HIS A 16 1.63 -1.71 18.19
C HIS A 16 0.69 -1.45 19.38
N ASN A 17 0.82 -2.25 20.43
CA ASN A 17 -0.13 -2.28 21.54
C ASN A 17 -0.24 -0.97 22.31
N GLN A 18 0.85 -0.22 22.42
CA GLN A 18 0.86 1.02 23.21
C GLN A 18 0.11 2.15 22.53
N THR A 19 0.16 2.21 21.21
CA THR A 19 -0.44 3.31 20.44
C THR A 19 -1.71 2.91 19.72
N GLY A 20 -1.99 1.60 19.62
CA GLY A 20 -3.09 1.11 18.80
C GLY A 20 -2.84 1.21 17.30
N SER A 21 -1.64 1.61 16.89
CA SER A 21 -1.31 1.71 15.46
C SER A 21 -1.32 0.34 14.82
N LYS A 22 -1.86 0.29 13.61
CA LYS A 22 -1.99 -0.95 12.86
C LYS A 22 -1.43 -0.78 11.46
N ALA A 23 -0.65 -1.76 11.02
CA ALA A 23 -0.18 -1.85 9.65
C ALA A 23 -0.55 -3.21 9.09
N ASP A 24 -1.11 -3.22 7.89
CA ASP A 24 -1.48 -4.44 7.19
C ASP A 24 -0.41 -4.81 6.17
N PHE A 25 -0.04 -6.08 6.14
CA PHE A 25 0.93 -6.61 5.21
C PHE A 25 0.32 -7.71 4.37
N TYR A 26 0.63 -7.72 3.09
CA TYR A 26 0.10 -8.69 2.14
C TYR A 26 1.25 -9.38 1.42
N PRO A 27 1.99 -10.29 2.10
CA PRO A 27 3.18 -10.89 1.52
C PRO A 27 2.84 -12.00 0.53
N SER A 28 2.20 -11.64 -0.55
CA SER A 28 1.82 -12.60 -1.60
C SER A 28 2.90 -12.69 -2.66
N ARG A 29 3.64 -13.80 -2.66
CA ARG A 29 4.69 -14.04 -3.65
C ARG A 29 4.13 -14.25 -5.06
N SER A 30 2.84 -14.48 -5.18
CA SER A 30 2.20 -14.64 -6.48
C SER A 30 1.83 -13.30 -7.13
N HIS A 31 1.92 -12.19 -6.40
CA HIS A 31 1.64 -10.88 -6.99
C HIS A 31 2.74 -10.51 -7.99
N PRO A 32 2.37 -10.02 -9.20
CA PRO A 32 3.36 -9.70 -10.24
C PRO A 32 4.45 -8.73 -9.83
N PHE A 33 4.18 -7.84 -8.88
CA PHE A 33 5.14 -6.84 -8.44
C PHE A 33 5.77 -7.14 -7.08
N PHE A 34 5.60 -8.38 -6.59
CA PHE A 34 6.19 -8.77 -5.31
C PHE A 34 7.71 -8.63 -5.29
N ASP A 35 8.38 -9.10 -6.34
CA ASP A 35 9.85 -9.05 -6.38
C ASP A 35 10.36 -7.62 -6.36
N TRP A 36 9.69 -6.74 -7.10
CA TRP A 36 10.03 -5.32 -7.07
C TRP A 36 9.84 -4.75 -5.66
N ALA A 37 8.71 -5.06 -5.03
CA ALA A 37 8.40 -4.57 -3.69
C ALA A 37 9.41 -5.08 -2.67
N PHE A 38 9.79 -6.34 -2.76
CA PHE A 38 10.75 -6.93 -1.85
C PHE A 38 12.12 -6.26 -1.98
N LYS A 39 12.57 -6.02 -3.22
CA LYS A 39 13.84 -5.34 -3.47
C LYS A 39 13.85 -3.90 -2.99
N ASN A 40 12.70 -3.25 -3.00
CA ASN A 40 12.57 -1.85 -2.64
C ASN A 40 11.96 -1.63 -1.26
N ARG A 41 11.90 -2.68 -0.45
CA ARG A 41 11.39 -2.56 0.92
C ARG A 41 12.22 -1.56 1.70
N ARG A 42 11.55 -0.87 2.63
CA ARG A 42 12.19 0.16 3.45
C ARG A 42 12.35 -0.33 4.87
N LYS A 43 13.53 -0.06 5.42
CA LYS A 43 13.80 -0.30 6.83
C LYS A 43 13.48 0.97 7.60
N VAL A 44 12.55 0.86 8.53
CA VAL A 44 12.13 1.99 9.36
C VAL A 44 12.39 1.65 10.81
N LYS A 45 13.00 2.58 11.52
CA LYS A 45 13.24 2.41 12.95
C LYS A 45 12.00 2.89 13.72
N PHE A 46 11.45 2.02 14.53
CA PHE A 46 10.29 2.32 15.36
C PHE A 46 10.62 1.93 16.80
N GLU A 47 10.78 2.93 17.64
CA GLU A 47 11.29 2.76 19.00
C GLU A 47 12.65 2.07 18.96
N ASP A 48 12.84 0.95 19.66
CA ASP A 48 14.10 0.19 19.70
C ASP A 48 14.15 -0.91 18.63
N ARG A 49 13.19 -0.93 17.70
CA ARG A 49 13.06 -2.01 16.73
C ARG A 49 13.16 -1.50 15.30
N SER A 50 13.59 -2.37 14.41
CA SER A 50 13.59 -2.10 12.98
C SER A 50 12.42 -2.84 12.34
N LEU A 51 11.66 -2.16 11.51
CA LEU A 51 10.57 -2.74 10.73
C LEU A 51 10.90 -2.65 9.25
N MET A 52 10.55 -3.70 8.52
CA MET A 52 10.65 -3.69 7.07
C MET A 52 9.26 -3.40 6.50
N LEU A 53 9.15 -2.31 5.76
CA LEU A 53 7.88 -1.87 5.19
C LEU A 53 7.87 -2.02 3.68
N CYS A 54 6.71 -2.35 3.15
CA CYS A 54 6.50 -2.35 1.71
C CYS A 54 6.64 -0.92 1.17
N PRO A 55 7.18 -0.75 -0.04
CA PRO A 55 7.20 0.55 -0.68
C PRO A 55 5.77 1.08 -0.86
N PRO A 56 5.56 2.41 -0.78
CA PRO A 56 4.21 2.97 -0.94
C PRO A 56 3.57 2.62 -2.27
N GLU A 57 4.36 2.49 -3.33
CA GLU A 57 3.86 2.09 -4.64
C GLU A 57 3.14 0.74 -4.60
N TYR A 58 3.72 -0.22 -3.87
CA TYR A 58 3.13 -1.55 -3.74
C TYR A 58 1.84 -1.52 -2.93
N VAL A 59 1.81 -0.73 -1.87
CA VAL A 59 0.59 -0.52 -1.06
C VAL A 59 -0.53 0.07 -1.93
N ILE A 60 -0.19 1.05 -2.76
CA ILE A 60 -1.15 1.68 -3.67
C ILE A 60 -1.72 0.65 -4.63
N LEU A 61 -0.87 -0.20 -5.23
CA LEU A 61 -1.34 -1.23 -6.16
C LEU A 61 -2.32 -2.20 -5.49
N TRP A 62 -2.00 -2.66 -4.28
CA TRP A 62 -2.90 -3.54 -3.54
C TRP A 62 -4.23 -2.89 -3.24
N LYS A 63 -4.23 -1.63 -2.81
CA LYS A 63 -5.46 -0.92 -2.49
C LYS A 63 -6.29 -0.62 -3.74
N LEU A 64 -5.66 -0.37 -4.87
CA LEU A 64 -6.38 -0.25 -6.13
C LEU A 64 -7.07 -1.55 -6.51
N GLU A 65 -6.42 -2.68 -6.30
CA GLU A 65 -7.01 -3.98 -6.57
C GLU A 65 -8.20 -4.25 -5.63
N PHE A 66 -8.07 -3.92 -4.36
CA PHE A 66 -9.18 -4.05 -3.41
C PHE A 66 -10.34 -3.14 -3.78
N PHE A 67 -10.05 -1.93 -4.23
CA PHE A 67 -11.09 -1.01 -4.68
C PHE A 67 -11.81 -1.56 -5.91
N ARG A 68 -11.07 -2.13 -6.86
CA ARG A 68 -11.67 -2.77 -8.04
C ARG A 68 -12.60 -3.91 -7.64
N GLU A 69 -12.19 -4.73 -6.67
CA GLU A 69 -12.95 -5.89 -6.26
C GLU A 69 -14.18 -5.54 -5.40
N GLY A 70 -14.01 -4.65 -4.44
CA GLY A 70 -15.05 -4.36 -3.46
C GLY A 70 -15.74 -3.02 -3.59
N GLY A 71 -15.14 -2.07 -4.29
CA GLY A 71 -15.70 -0.74 -4.51
C GLY A 71 -15.72 0.17 -3.29
N ALA A 72 -15.04 -0.19 -2.20
CA ALA A 72 -15.10 0.59 -0.97
C ALA A 72 -14.30 1.89 -1.09
N GLU A 73 -14.96 3.00 -0.86
CA GLU A 73 -14.36 4.35 -0.95
C GLU A 73 -13.16 4.51 0.00
N LYS A 74 -13.12 3.79 1.10
CA LYS A 74 -12.03 3.89 2.06
C LYS A 74 -10.67 3.57 1.42
N HIS A 75 -10.63 2.67 0.44
CA HIS A 75 -9.38 2.35 -0.25
C HIS A 75 -8.88 3.54 -1.07
N VAL A 76 -9.80 4.26 -1.70
CA VAL A 76 -9.48 5.49 -2.43
C VAL A 76 -8.91 6.54 -1.46
N GLN A 77 -9.57 6.73 -0.32
CA GLN A 77 -9.11 7.70 0.68
C GLN A 77 -7.74 7.34 1.25
N ASP A 78 -7.50 6.05 1.48
CA ASP A 78 -6.19 5.58 1.94
C ASP A 78 -5.09 5.89 0.92
N ILE A 79 -5.37 5.66 -0.37
CA ILE A 79 -4.41 5.95 -1.43
C ILE A 79 -4.14 7.45 -1.52
N VAL A 80 -5.17 8.27 -1.45
CA VAL A 80 -5.01 9.73 -1.45
C VAL A 80 -4.12 10.16 -0.30
N GLY A 81 -4.33 9.59 0.88
CA GLY A 81 -3.49 9.86 2.05
C GLY A 81 -2.02 9.52 1.81
N VAL A 82 -1.77 8.35 1.23
CA VAL A 82 -0.40 7.93 0.90
C VAL A 82 0.24 8.89 -0.10
N LEU A 83 -0.50 9.28 -1.15
CA LEU A 83 0.01 10.19 -2.16
C LEU A 83 0.36 11.57 -1.58
N ARG A 84 -0.42 12.07 -0.65
CA ARG A 84 -0.16 13.36 -0.02
C ARG A 84 1.10 13.35 0.84
N VAL A 85 1.36 12.21 1.48
CA VAL A 85 2.53 12.09 2.36
C VAL A 85 3.80 11.80 1.56
N THR A 86 3.72 10.94 0.54
CA THR A 86 4.91 10.43 -0.16
C THR A 86 5.15 11.05 -1.53
N GLY A 87 4.25 11.87 -2.03
CA GLY A 87 4.17 12.38 -3.40
C GLY A 87 5.46 12.45 -4.20
N GLU A 88 6.47 13.17 -3.72
CA GLU A 88 7.71 13.37 -4.45
C GLU A 88 8.67 12.16 -4.37
N GLU A 89 8.47 11.29 -3.41
CA GLU A 89 9.34 10.13 -3.22
C GLU A 89 8.89 8.91 -4.04
N LEU A 90 7.73 8.99 -4.67
CA LEU A 90 7.18 7.89 -5.44
C LEU A 90 7.92 7.68 -6.75
N ASP A 91 8.14 6.42 -7.10
CA ASP A 91 8.58 6.05 -8.42
C ASP A 91 7.34 6.05 -9.34
N THR A 92 7.04 7.21 -9.92
CA THR A 92 5.84 7.40 -10.73
C THR A 92 5.88 6.59 -12.01
N SER A 93 7.04 6.42 -12.61
CA SER A 93 7.19 5.60 -13.83
C SER A 93 6.83 4.14 -13.56
N MET A 94 7.35 3.59 -12.48
CA MET A 94 7.04 2.23 -12.07
C MET A 94 5.55 2.08 -11.77
N LEU A 95 5.01 3.03 -10.99
CA LEU A 95 3.60 2.97 -10.57
C LEU A 95 2.66 3.05 -11.79
N THR A 96 2.90 4.00 -12.68
CA THR A 96 2.08 4.16 -13.89
C THR A 96 2.12 2.90 -14.76
N GLY A 97 3.31 2.34 -14.97
CA GLY A 97 3.46 1.11 -15.73
C GLY A 97 2.74 -0.07 -15.11
N ALA A 98 2.84 -0.19 -13.78
CA ALA A 98 2.17 -1.27 -13.05
C ALA A 98 0.65 -1.13 -13.11
N ILE A 99 0.13 0.07 -12.93
CA ILE A 99 -1.31 0.36 -13.02
C ILE A 99 -1.85 -0.08 -14.39
N ASN A 100 -1.14 0.27 -15.45
CA ASN A 100 -1.53 -0.12 -16.80
C ASN A 100 -1.49 -1.64 -16.97
N LYS A 101 -0.41 -2.27 -16.54
CA LYS A 101 -0.22 -3.72 -16.66
C LYS A 101 -1.28 -4.50 -15.91
N LEU A 102 -1.71 -4.01 -14.76
CA LEU A 102 -2.72 -4.66 -13.93
C LEU A 102 -4.16 -4.23 -14.27
N ASN A 103 -4.33 -3.40 -15.31
CA ASN A 103 -5.64 -2.89 -15.74
C ASN A 103 -6.38 -2.15 -14.62
N LEU A 104 -5.64 -1.29 -13.91
CA LEU A 104 -6.19 -0.49 -12.80
C LEU A 104 -6.41 0.97 -13.18
N ASP A 105 -6.42 1.27 -14.48
CA ASP A 105 -6.51 2.65 -14.98
C ASP A 105 -7.79 3.36 -14.52
N LYS A 106 -8.92 2.64 -14.51
CA LYS A 106 -10.20 3.23 -14.07
C LYS A 106 -10.17 3.58 -12.60
N GLN A 107 -9.64 2.67 -11.78
CA GLN A 107 -9.53 2.89 -10.35
C GLN A 107 -8.57 4.04 -10.05
N TRP A 108 -7.48 4.10 -10.80
CA TRP A 108 -6.51 5.17 -10.68
C TRP A 108 -7.12 6.53 -11.04
N ALA A 109 -7.94 6.58 -12.10
CA ALA A 109 -8.64 7.80 -12.47
C ALA A 109 -9.54 8.31 -11.34
N THR A 110 -10.22 7.42 -10.65
CA THR A 110 -11.04 7.78 -9.49
C THR A 110 -10.19 8.39 -8.38
N VAL A 111 -9.03 7.80 -8.11
CA VAL A 111 -8.11 8.33 -7.10
C VAL A 111 -7.65 9.74 -7.49
N GLN A 112 -7.29 9.94 -8.76
CA GLN A 112 -6.85 11.26 -9.25
C GLN A 112 -7.96 12.30 -9.11
N GLU A 113 -9.20 11.93 -9.38
CA GLU A 113 -10.35 12.83 -9.18
C GLU A 113 -10.47 13.26 -7.72
N ARG A 114 -10.38 12.32 -6.80
CA ARG A 114 -10.48 12.62 -5.36
C ARG A 114 -9.32 13.48 -4.89
N LEU A 115 -8.12 13.21 -5.40
CA LEU A 115 -6.94 13.99 -5.05
C LEU A 115 -7.07 15.45 -5.50
N ASN A 116 -7.58 15.66 -6.71
CA ASN A 116 -7.71 16.99 -7.29
C ASN A 116 -8.91 17.78 -6.75
N SER A 117 -9.99 17.10 -6.38
CA SER A 117 -11.21 17.77 -5.91
C SER A 117 -11.14 18.18 -4.44
N ASN A 118 -10.14 17.70 -3.71
CA ASN A 118 -10.02 17.99 -2.28
C ASN A 118 -8.56 18.35 -1.96
N PRO A 119 -8.13 19.53 -2.38
CA PRO A 119 -6.72 19.98 -2.21
C PRO A 119 -6.30 20.18 -0.77
#